data_972a2e4117a5bdff54119edc2c50770d
#
_entry.id   972a2e4117a5bdff54119edc2c50770d
#
_cell.length_a   1.000
_cell.length_b   1.000
_cell.length_c   1.000
_cell.angle_alpha   90.00
_cell.angle_beta   90.00
_cell.angle_gamma   90.00
#
_symmetry.space_group_name_H-M   'P 1'
#
loop_
_entity.id
_entity.type
_entity.pdbx_description
1 polymer ?
#
loop_
_entity_poly.entity_id
_entity_poly.type
_entity_poly.pdbx_seq_one_letter_code
_entity_poly.pdbx_strand_id
1 'polypeptide(L)'
;MQGYNLIAVISPDEKQMLMLLRQKNPYMGLYNLPGGKIEPGEDGYAAAYRELEEESGITRKDIHLQHLVDFSYPLDQCYVETYAGFLQRDVALKEEEHPLLWMELTENFFSLEKYAGEGNIGHIVEHIRLAWDRIKKA
;
A
#
# COMPACT_ATOMS: atom_id res chain seq x y z
N MET A 1 14.93 0.44 -15.05
CA MET A 1 13.58 0.89 -14.68
C MET A 1 13.55 1.27 -13.20
N GLN A 2 12.84 2.35 -12.86
CA GLN A 2 12.64 2.70 -11.47
C GLN A 2 11.57 1.80 -10.85
N GLY A 3 11.88 1.21 -9.71
CA GLY A 3 10.92 0.43 -8.94
C GLY A 3 10.26 1.25 -7.85
N TYR A 4 8.97 1.01 -7.64
CA TYR A 4 8.17 1.59 -6.56
C TYR A 4 7.45 0.46 -5.84
N ASN A 5 6.95 0.74 -4.64
CA ASN A 5 6.09 -0.18 -3.93
C ASN A 5 4.81 0.49 -3.46
N LEU A 6 3.78 -0.31 -3.25
CA LEU A 6 2.53 0.08 -2.61
C LEU A 6 2.20 -1.00 -1.58
N ILE A 7 1.76 -0.58 -0.40
CA ILE A 7 1.54 -1.50 0.71
C ILE A 7 0.09 -1.38 1.19
N ALA A 8 -0.66 -2.48 1.12
CA ALA A 8 -2.02 -2.56 1.59
C ALA A 8 -2.04 -3.14 3.01
N VAL A 9 -2.34 -2.31 3.99
CA VAL A 9 -2.44 -2.70 5.39
C VAL A 9 -3.91 -2.82 5.74
N ILE A 10 -4.35 -4.03 6.07
CA ILE A 10 -5.72 -4.30 6.50
C ILE A 10 -5.79 -4.16 8.01
N SER A 11 -6.82 -3.48 8.51
CA SER A 11 -7.00 -3.23 9.93
C SER A 11 -7.21 -4.51 10.73
N PRO A 12 -6.95 -4.51 12.05
CA PRO A 12 -7.15 -5.71 12.87
C PRO A 12 -8.58 -6.27 12.82
N ASP A 13 -9.60 -5.40 12.65
CA ASP A 13 -10.99 -5.84 12.53
C ASP A 13 -11.34 -6.30 11.11
N GLU A 14 -10.40 -6.24 10.16
CA GLU A 14 -10.54 -6.71 8.79
C GLU A 14 -11.57 -5.92 7.95
N LYS A 15 -11.91 -4.71 8.38
CA LYS A 15 -12.93 -3.89 7.71
C LYS A 15 -12.38 -2.70 6.96
N GLN A 16 -11.13 -2.31 7.23
CA GLN A 16 -10.57 -1.08 6.69
C GLN A 16 -9.15 -1.30 6.15
N MET A 17 -8.74 -0.43 5.27
CA MET A 17 -7.40 -0.43 4.68
C MET A 17 -6.75 0.93 4.89
N LEU A 18 -5.48 0.93 5.26
CA LEU A 18 -4.73 2.16 5.51
C LEU A 18 -4.46 2.89 4.20
N MET A 19 -4.78 4.17 4.17
CA MET A 19 -4.52 5.03 3.03
C MET A 19 -3.90 6.34 3.48
N LEU A 20 -3.33 7.04 2.53
CA LEU A 20 -2.84 8.41 2.75
C LEU A 20 -3.48 9.35 1.74
N LEU A 21 -3.58 10.63 2.11
CA LEU A 21 -4.05 11.68 1.22
C LEU A 21 -2.82 12.41 0.68
N ARG A 22 -2.61 12.35 -0.64
CA ARG A 22 -1.44 12.96 -1.28
C ARG A 22 -1.47 14.48 -1.11
N GLN A 23 -0.38 15.04 -0.62
CA GLN A 23 -0.24 16.48 -0.39
C GLN A 23 0.56 17.17 -1.49
N LYS A 24 1.09 16.39 -2.44
CA LYS A 24 1.88 16.92 -3.56
C LYS A 24 1.68 16.08 -4.80
N ASN A 25 2.06 16.62 -5.95
CA ASN A 25 2.03 15.87 -7.21
C ASN A 25 3.15 14.84 -7.27
N PRO A 26 2.97 13.73 -7.99
CA PRO A 26 1.73 13.40 -8.71
C PRO A 26 0.61 13.01 -7.74
N TYR A 27 -0.63 13.15 -8.22
CA TYR A 27 -1.85 12.73 -7.51
C TYR A 27 -2.22 13.58 -6.29
N MET A 28 -1.80 14.87 -6.25
CA MET A 28 -2.21 15.76 -5.14
C MET A 28 -3.74 15.75 -4.97
N GLY A 29 -4.20 15.54 -3.73
CA GLY A 29 -5.63 15.53 -3.42
C GLY A 29 -6.30 14.18 -3.61
N LEU A 30 -5.59 13.16 -4.08
CA LEU A 30 -6.12 11.81 -4.22
C LEU A 30 -5.58 10.90 -3.11
N TYR A 31 -6.35 9.86 -2.80
CA TYR A 31 -5.92 8.84 -1.83
C TYR A 31 -5.03 7.80 -2.51
N ASN A 32 -4.02 7.35 -1.78
CA ASN A 32 -3.10 6.31 -2.25
C ASN A 32 -2.75 5.39 -1.10
N LEU A 33 -2.15 4.27 -1.42
CA LEU A 33 -1.56 3.38 -0.41
C LEU A 33 -0.19 3.92 0.01
N PRO A 34 0.26 3.62 1.24
CA PRO A 34 1.65 3.89 1.61
C PRO A 34 2.61 3.20 0.66
N GLY A 35 3.76 3.79 0.43
CA GLY A 35 4.79 3.24 -0.42
C GLY A 35 5.73 4.32 -0.90
N GLY A 36 6.70 3.94 -1.73
CA GLY A 36 7.69 4.85 -2.25
C GLY A 36 8.63 4.18 -3.23
N LYS A 37 9.83 4.72 -3.36
CA LYS A 37 10.84 4.20 -4.28
C LYS A 37 11.59 3.04 -3.68
N ILE A 38 11.86 2.03 -4.50
CA ILE A 38 12.80 0.98 -4.18
C ILE A 38 14.18 1.53 -4.57
N GLU A 39 15.08 1.63 -3.60
CA GLU A 39 16.40 2.18 -3.84
C GLU A 39 17.28 1.19 -4.61
N PRO A 40 18.27 1.70 -5.40
CA PRO A 40 19.18 0.81 -6.12
C PRO A 40 19.86 -0.21 -5.19
N GLY A 41 19.78 -1.47 -5.56
CA GLY A 41 20.37 -2.56 -4.78
C GLY A 41 19.57 -2.99 -3.56
N GLU A 42 18.45 -2.31 -3.28
CA GLU A 42 17.60 -2.67 -2.16
C GLU A 42 16.67 -3.82 -2.54
N ASP A 43 16.51 -4.79 -1.62
CA ASP A 43 15.51 -5.84 -1.79
C ASP A 43 14.11 -5.23 -1.68
N GLY A 44 13.23 -5.56 -2.63
CA GLY A 44 11.90 -4.98 -2.69
C GLY A 44 11.04 -5.26 -1.45
N TYR A 45 11.17 -6.45 -0.89
CA TYR A 45 10.45 -6.83 0.33
C TYR A 45 10.91 -5.99 1.53
N ALA A 46 12.21 -5.81 1.68
CA ALA A 46 12.77 -4.96 2.73
C ALA A 46 12.39 -3.49 2.51
N ALA A 47 12.36 -3.03 1.26
CA ALA A 47 11.95 -1.67 0.91
C ALA A 47 10.50 -1.40 1.34
N ALA A 48 9.61 -2.38 1.17
CA ALA A 48 8.21 -2.25 1.57
C ALA A 48 8.10 -1.99 3.07
N TYR A 49 8.80 -2.75 3.89
CA TYR A 49 8.81 -2.50 5.34
C TYR A 49 9.42 -1.15 5.70
N ARG A 50 10.49 -0.77 5.03
CA ARG A 50 11.13 0.52 5.27
C ARG A 50 10.19 1.68 4.98
N GLU A 51 9.55 1.67 3.81
CA GLU A 51 8.61 2.73 3.44
C GLU A 51 7.40 2.77 4.37
N LEU A 52 6.87 1.61 4.75
CA LEU A 52 5.74 1.55 5.66
C LEU A 52 6.09 2.14 7.02
N GLU A 53 7.25 1.83 7.54
CA GLU A 53 7.70 2.40 8.83
C GLU A 53 7.91 3.90 8.71
N GLU A 54 8.56 4.37 7.66
CA GLU A 54 8.80 5.80 7.45
C GLU A 54 7.50 6.59 7.37
N GLU A 55 6.49 6.06 6.68
CA GLU A 55 5.23 6.79 6.46
C GLU A 55 4.19 6.63 7.55
N SER A 56 4.24 5.56 8.33
CA SER A 56 3.17 5.26 9.28
C SER A 56 3.62 4.85 10.68
N GLY A 57 4.89 4.47 10.83
CA GLY A 57 5.39 3.92 12.08
C GLY A 57 5.10 2.43 12.27
N ILE A 58 4.41 1.79 11.32
CA ILE A 58 4.14 0.35 11.39
C ILE A 58 5.42 -0.41 11.04
N THR A 59 5.77 -1.41 11.84
CA THR A 59 7.00 -2.17 11.69
C THR A 59 6.75 -3.67 11.48
N ARG A 60 7.84 -4.41 11.26
CA ARG A 60 7.79 -5.88 11.13
C ARG A 60 7.21 -6.58 12.35
N LYS A 61 7.19 -5.91 13.51
CA LYS A 61 6.58 -6.45 14.74
C LYS A 61 5.07 -6.40 14.70
N ASP A 62 4.52 -5.53 13.86
CA ASP A 62 3.09 -5.24 13.82
C ASP A 62 2.38 -5.98 12.70
N ILE A 63 3.08 -6.33 11.64
CA ILE A 63 2.48 -6.86 10.42
C ILE A 63 3.44 -7.78 9.69
N HIS A 64 2.90 -8.81 9.04
CA HIS A 64 3.64 -9.68 8.14
C HIS A 64 3.15 -9.42 6.72
N LEU A 65 4.03 -8.91 5.85
CA LEU A 65 3.69 -8.56 4.48
C LEU A 65 3.90 -9.75 3.54
N GLN A 66 2.98 -9.89 2.59
CA GLN A 66 3.09 -10.84 1.48
C GLN A 66 3.21 -10.05 0.17
N HIS A 67 4.12 -10.45 -0.70
CA HIS A 67 4.21 -9.90 -2.05
C HIS A 67 2.98 -10.37 -2.83
N LEU A 68 2.24 -9.44 -3.41
CA LEU A 68 0.92 -9.74 -3.96
C LEU A 68 0.91 -9.79 -5.48
N VAL A 69 1.21 -8.69 -6.14
CA VAL A 69 1.15 -8.54 -7.58
C VAL A 69 2.05 -7.38 -8.00
N ASP A 70 2.56 -7.43 -9.22
CA ASP A 70 3.38 -6.35 -9.76
C ASP A 70 2.70 -5.73 -10.96
N PHE A 71 2.86 -4.41 -11.11
CA PHE A 71 2.44 -3.68 -12.29
C PHE A 71 3.67 -3.18 -13.02
N SER A 72 3.73 -3.40 -14.32
CA SER A 72 4.84 -2.91 -15.14
C SER A 72 4.32 -1.85 -16.11
N TYR A 73 5.04 -0.73 -16.17
CA TYR A 73 4.70 0.42 -17.02
C TYR A 73 5.87 0.70 -17.96
N PRO A 74 6.00 -0.06 -19.06
CA PRO A 74 7.17 0.09 -19.95
C PRO A 74 7.32 1.47 -20.55
N LEU A 75 6.21 2.14 -20.88
CA LEU A 75 6.27 3.49 -21.45
C LEU A 75 6.84 4.50 -20.46
N ASP A 76 6.63 4.28 -19.18
CA ASP A 76 7.11 5.17 -18.11
C ASP A 76 8.41 4.66 -17.49
N GLN A 77 8.94 3.56 -18.00
CA GLN A 77 10.17 2.93 -17.53
C GLN A 77 10.17 2.68 -16.02
N CYS A 78 9.05 2.20 -15.50
CA CYS A 78 8.93 1.90 -14.08
C CYS A 78 8.06 0.65 -13.83
N TYR A 79 8.14 0.15 -12.62
CA TYR A 79 7.28 -0.94 -12.15
C TYR A 79 6.88 -0.67 -10.70
N VAL A 80 5.80 -1.31 -10.28
CA VAL A 80 5.29 -1.19 -8.90
C VAL A 80 5.11 -2.58 -8.34
N GLU A 81 5.80 -2.87 -7.24
CA GLU A 81 5.58 -4.09 -6.46
C GLU A 81 4.53 -3.79 -5.40
N THR A 82 3.59 -4.70 -5.21
CA THR A 82 2.54 -4.50 -4.21
C THR A 82 2.63 -5.58 -3.14
N TYR A 83 2.40 -5.15 -1.91
CA TYR A 83 2.48 -5.99 -0.72
C TYR A 83 1.22 -5.81 0.10
N ALA A 84 0.81 -6.85 0.80
CA ALA A 84 -0.38 -6.79 1.64
C ALA A 84 -0.16 -7.57 2.93
N GLY A 85 -0.81 -7.12 3.99
CA GLY A 85 -0.78 -7.82 5.27
C GLY A 85 -1.91 -7.36 6.17
N PHE A 86 -2.13 -8.14 7.22
CA PHE A 86 -3.12 -7.82 8.26
C PHE A 86 -2.39 -7.30 9.48
N LEU A 87 -2.75 -6.10 9.90
CA LEU A 87 -2.19 -5.50 11.12
C LEU A 87 -2.60 -6.38 12.30
N GLN A 88 -1.63 -6.78 13.12
CA GLN A 88 -1.85 -7.76 14.20
C GLN A 88 -2.48 -7.14 15.45
N ARG A 89 -2.35 -5.82 15.60
CA ARG A 89 -2.86 -5.08 16.76
C ARG A 89 -3.02 -3.61 16.36
N ASP A 90 -3.74 -2.86 17.17
CA ASP A 90 -3.83 -1.42 16.96
C ASP A 90 -2.47 -0.77 17.20
N VAL A 91 -2.07 0.10 16.30
CA VAL A 91 -0.81 0.82 16.35
C VAL A 91 -1.11 2.32 16.25
N ALA A 92 -0.46 3.12 17.11
CA ALA A 92 -0.54 4.56 17.01
C ALA A 92 0.23 5.00 15.75
N LEU A 93 -0.50 5.50 14.76
CA LEU A 93 0.09 5.89 13.49
C LEU A 93 0.86 7.20 13.63
N LYS A 94 1.98 7.27 12.91
CA LYS A 94 2.79 8.49 12.81
C LYS A 94 2.69 9.01 11.38
N GLU A 95 2.09 10.20 11.23
CA GLU A 95 2.04 10.85 9.92
C GLU A 95 3.37 11.52 9.65
N GLU A 96 3.96 11.23 8.50
CA GLU A 96 5.22 11.85 8.08
C GLU A 96 4.92 13.03 7.16
N GLU A 97 4.62 12.75 5.91
CA GLU A 97 4.41 13.78 4.89
C GLU A 97 2.94 13.96 4.55
N HIS A 98 2.18 12.86 4.59
CA HIS A 98 0.78 12.85 4.17
C HIS A 98 -0.12 12.41 5.33
N PRO A 99 -1.32 13.00 5.45
CA PRO A 99 -2.31 12.50 6.41
C PRO A 99 -2.67 11.04 6.12
N LEU A 100 -2.81 10.26 7.19
CA LEU A 100 -3.19 8.86 7.11
C LEU A 100 -4.63 8.68 7.57
N LEU A 101 -5.33 7.74 6.98
CA LEU A 101 -6.69 7.40 7.36
C LEU A 101 -6.98 5.94 7.06
N TRP A 102 -8.00 5.41 7.74
CA TRP A 102 -8.53 4.08 7.49
C TRP A 102 -9.73 4.20 6.58
N MET A 103 -9.70 3.51 5.44
CA MET A 103 -10.76 3.55 4.44
C MET A 103 -11.52 2.22 4.47
N GLU A 104 -12.86 2.29 4.49
CA GLU A 104 -13.70 1.09 4.49
C GLU A 104 -13.44 0.24 3.24
N LEU A 105 -13.30 -1.06 3.41
CA LEU A 105 -13.06 -1.99 2.30
C LEU A 105 -14.25 -2.09 1.34
N THR A 106 -15.40 -1.55 1.72
CA THR A 106 -16.59 -1.50 0.86
C THR A 106 -16.55 -0.42 -0.21
N GLU A 107 -15.53 0.46 -0.16
CA GLU A 107 -15.35 1.53 -1.14
C GLU A 107 -15.14 1.00 -2.56
N ASN A 108 -15.45 1.83 -3.54
CA ASN A 108 -15.11 1.55 -4.94
C ASN A 108 -13.70 2.08 -5.22
N PHE A 109 -12.69 1.22 -5.05
CA PHE A 109 -11.31 1.61 -5.22
C PHE A 109 -10.88 1.78 -6.69
N PHE A 110 -11.81 1.56 -7.63
CA PHE A 110 -11.57 1.83 -9.05
C PHE A 110 -11.86 3.27 -9.45
N SER A 111 -12.39 4.09 -8.53
CA SER A 111 -12.72 5.49 -8.82
C SER A 111 -11.47 6.29 -9.16
N LEU A 112 -11.35 6.74 -10.40
CA LEU A 112 -10.19 7.51 -10.87
C LEU A 112 -10.16 8.92 -10.27
N GLU A 113 -11.31 9.44 -9.86
CA GLU A 113 -11.43 10.78 -9.28
C GLU A 113 -10.99 10.81 -7.81
N LYS A 114 -11.04 9.68 -7.13
CA LYS A 114 -10.77 9.59 -5.71
C LYS A 114 -9.42 8.97 -5.38
N TYR A 115 -8.99 8.00 -6.19
CA TYR A 115 -7.79 7.21 -5.90
C TYR A 115 -6.72 7.38 -6.97
N ALA A 116 -5.47 7.42 -6.53
CA ALA A 116 -4.30 7.47 -7.41
C ALA A 116 -4.13 6.16 -8.18
N GLY A 117 -3.32 6.21 -9.26
CA GLY A 117 -2.84 5.00 -9.92
C GLY A 117 -3.74 4.41 -10.99
N GLU A 118 -4.70 5.18 -11.50
CA GLU A 118 -5.51 4.80 -12.66
C GLU A 118 -6.17 3.42 -12.50
N GLY A 119 -6.74 3.17 -11.32
CA GLY A 119 -7.48 1.93 -11.05
C GLY A 119 -6.63 0.81 -10.46
N ASN A 120 -5.32 1.00 -10.26
CA ASN A 120 -4.47 -0.08 -9.74
C ASN A 120 -4.83 -0.47 -8.30
N ILE A 121 -5.30 0.48 -7.49
CA ILE A 121 -5.73 0.17 -6.10
C ILE A 121 -6.93 -0.76 -6.12
N GLY A 122 -7.87 -0.55 -7.04
CA GLY A 122 -9.00 -1.47 -7.22
C GLY A 122 -8.54 -2.88 -7.54
N HIS A 123 -7.58 -3.02 -8.45
CA HIS A 123 -7.00 -4.33 -8.79
C HIS A 123 -6.28 -4.95 -7.60
N ILE A 124 -5.54 -4.15 -6.83
CA ILE A 124 -4.86 -4.63 -5.62
C ILE A 124 -5.89 -5.22 -4.64
N VAL A 125 -6.98 -4.49 -4.38
CA VAL A 125 -8.02 -4.95 -3.45
C VAL A 125 -8.67 -6.24 -3.94
N GLU A 126 -8.93 -6.37 -5.24
CA GLU A 126 -9.46 -7.62 -5.80
C GLU A 126 -8.51 -8.79 -5.59
N HIS A 127 -7.21 -8.57 -5.80
CA HIS A 127 -6.20 -9.61 -5.52
C HIS A 127 -6.13 -9.97 -4.04
N ILE A 128 -6.28 -8.99 -3.15
CA ILE A 128 -6.34 -9.25 -1.71
C ILE A 128 -7.52 -10.16 -1.39
N ARG A 129 -8.70 -9.88 -1.96
CA ARG A 129 -9.90 -10.70 -1.73
C ARG A 129 -9.69 -12.14 -2.20
N LEU A 130 -9.09 -12.32 -3.37
CA LEU A 130 -8.80 -13.65 -3.90
C LEU A 130 -7.79 -14.41 -3.06
N ALA A 131 -6.85 -13.72 -2.44
CA ALA A 131 -5.77 -14.33 -1.65
C ALA A 131 -5.96 -14.15 -0.14
N TRP A 132 -7.14 -13.73 0.30
CA TRP A 132 -7.44 -13.34 1.69
C TRP A 132 -6.89 -14.31 2.72
N ASP A 133 -7.26 -15.58 2.60
CA ASP A 133 -6.85 -16.58 3.58
C ASP A 133 -5.35 -16.83 3.56
N ARG A 134 -4.72 -16.80 2.40
CA ARG A 134 -3.28 -17.00 2.28
C ARG A 134 -2.50 -15.85 2.91
N ILE A 135 -2.96 -14.63 2.71
CA ILE A 135 -2.34 -13.44 3.32
C ILE A 135 -2.50 -13.49 4.83
N LYS A 136 -3.69 -13.83 5.29
CA LYS A 136 -4.03 -13.85 6.70
C LYS A 136 -3.26 -14.92 7.49
N LYS A 137 -2.97 -16.06 6.87
CA LYS A 137 -2.26 -17.18 7.51
C LYS A 137 -0.75 -17.03 7.50
N ALA A 138 -0.24 -16.07 6.75
CA ALA A 138 1.20 -15.89 6.61
C ALA A 138 1.86 -15.40 7.91
#